data_82fa0975adba89f77852badeb42d0bdf
#
_entry.id   82fa0975adba89f77852badeb42d0bdf
#
_cell.length_a   1.000
_cell.length_b   1.000
_cell.length_c   1.000
_cell.angle_alpha   90.00
_cell.angle_beta   90.00
_cell.angle_gamma   90.00
#
_symmetry.space_group_name_H-M   'P 1'
#
loop_
_entity.id
_entity.type
_entity.pdbx_description
1 polymer ?
#
loop_
_entity_poly.entity_id
_entity_poly.type
_entity_poly.pdbx_seq_one_letter_code
_entity_poly.pdbx_strand_id
1 'polypeptide(L)'
;DITLTISNKDQEETVDQNQPTEDYDPTLDLSNYQYPGLELLEEHSSGNPKVTQEELDANKNRIVETLRNYKIEITKIKATIGPTVTLYEIVPAPGVKISKIKNLEDDIALSLSALGIRIIAPIPGAGTIGIEVPNQNPEVVSMRGIIASKKFQESKYALPVALGRTISNETYTFDLTKMPHLLVAGATGQGKSVGLNAIITSLLYKKHPSQLKFVMVDPKKVELSIYSIIEKHFLAKLPDEEEAIITETAKVVNTLNSLCIEMDSRYDLLKMAQVRNIKEYNEKFIKRQLNPNNGHKYLPYIVVVVDEFADLIMTA
;
A
#
# COMPACT_ATOMS: atom_id res chain seq x y z
N ASP A 1 -16.07 21.33 83.67
CA ASP A 1 -16.11 21.91 82.34
C ASP A 1 -15.61 20.86 81.35
N ILE A 2 -16.54 20.35 80.54
CA ILE A 2 -16.23 19.36 79.49
C ILE A 2 -16.16 20.14 78.20
N THR A 3 -14.99 20.22 77.59
CA THR A 3 -14.77 20.90 76.30
C THR A 3 -15.00 19.91 75.18
N LEU A 4 -16.01 20.22 74.33
CA LEU A 4 -16.29 19.44 73.12
C LEU A 4 -15.34 19.85 72.01
N THR A 5 -14.46 18.95 71.53
CA THR A 5 -13.62 19.16 70.37
C THR A 5 -14.29 18.53 69.16
N ILE A 6 -14.78 19.33 68.22
CA ILE A 6 -15.32 18.87 66.93
C ILE A 6 -14.12 18.76 65.97
N SER A 7 -13.76 17.54 65.59
CA SER A 7 -12.82 17.30 64.46
C SER A 7 -13.63 17.16 63.20
N ASN A 8 -13.54 18.13 62.30
CA ASN A 8 -13.99 17.97 60.93
C ASN A 8 -13.05 17.02 60.18
N LYS A 9 -13.49 15.80 60.00
CA LYS A 9 -12.99 14.92 58.94
C LYS A 9 -13.82 15.26 57.71
N ASP A 10 -13.13 15.34 56.60
CA ASP A 10 -13.56 15.42 55.20
C ASP A 10 -13.22 16.77 54.57
N GLN A 11 -11.90 16.97 54.36
CA GLN A 11 -11.47 17.54 53.10
C GLN A 11 -11.18 16.36 52.18
N GLU A 12 -12.16 15.91 51.43
CA GLU A 12 -11.93 15.22 50.18
C GLU A 12 -11.08 16.18 49.34
N GLU A 13 -9.85 15.79 49.03
CA GLU A 13 -9.03 16.43 48.00
C GLU A 13 -9.86 16.30 46.72
N THR A 14 -10.56 17.36 46.35
CA THR A 14 -11.11 17.49 45.02
C THR A 14 -9.94 17.52 44.05
N VAL A 15 -9.71 16.41 43.41
CA VAL A 15 -8.81 16.34 42.23
C VAL A 15 -9.36 17.34 41.24
N ASP A 16 -8.58 18.37 40.97
CA ASP A 16 -8.93 19.42 40.02
C ASP A 16 -9.14 18.77 38.63
N GLN A 17 -10.39 18.56 38.25
CA GLN A 17 -10.79 17.91 37.00
C GLN A 17 -10.52 18.77 35.75
N ASN A 18 -9.89 19.92 35.91
CA ASN A 18 -9.68 20.91 34.85
C ASN A 18 -8.23 21.10 34.40
N GLN A 19 -7.31 20.19 34.73
CA GLN A 19 -6.03 20.21 34.02
C GLN A 19 -6.25 19.57 32.65
N PRO A 20 -5.94 20.26 31.53
CA PRO A 20 -5.97 19.65 30.22
C PRO A 20 -4.97 18.51 30.23
N THR A 21 -5.46 17.29 30.28
CA THR A 21 -4.63 16.09 30.10
C THR A 21 -4.12 16.13 28.67
N GLU A 22 -2.80 16.19 28.52
CA GLU A 22 -2.19 16.10 27.18
C GLU A 22 -2.68 14.84 26.46
N ASP A 23 -2.83 14.94 25.15
CA ASP A 23 -3.20 13.83 24.31
C ASP A 23 -2.24 12.64 24.52
N TYR A 24 -2.76 11.44 24.45
CA TYR A 24 -1.93 10.24 24.52
C TYR A 24 -1.09 10.10 23.23
N ASP A 25 0.22 9.99 23.36
CA ASP A 25 1.12 9.70 22.25
C ASP A 25 1.52 8.22 22.24
N PRO A 26 1.06 7.42 21.26
CA PRO A 26 1.39 6.00 21.18
C PRO A 26 2.87 5.74 20.90
N THR A 27 3.65 6.74 20.50
CA THR A 27 5.08 6.57 20.17
C THR A 27 5.99 6.62 21.40
N LEU A 28 5.47 7.08 22.54
CA LEU A 28 6.27 7.24 23.76
C LEU A 28 6.79 5.92 24.32
N ASP A 29 6.10 4.80 24.12
CA ASP A 29 6.54 3.48 24.59
C ASP A 29 7.87 3.04 23.95
N LEU A 30 8.17 3.56 22.74
CA LEU A 30 9.41 3.33 22.00
C LEU A 30 10.00 4.67 21.52
N SER A 31 10.12 5.62 22.44
CA SER A 31 10.56 7.00 22.14
C SER A 31 11.94 7.11 21.49
N ASN A 32 12.79 6.10 21.66
CA ASN A 32 14.12 6.04 21.04
C ASN A 32 14.13 5.43 19.65
N TYR A 33 12.96 4.99 19.11
CA TYR A 33 12.88 4.45 17.77
C TYR A 33 13.18 5.53 16.74
N GLN A 34 14.08 5.20 15.80
CA GLN A 34 14.42 6.07 14.68
C GLN A 34 13.87 5.48 13.38
N TYR A 35 13.15 6.30 12.64
CA TYR A 35 12.69 5.89 11.32
C TYR A 35 13.86 5.66 10.38
N PRO A 36 13.75 4.69 9.45
CA PRO A 36 14.78 4.48 8.44
C PRO A 36 14.97 5.74 7.59
N GLY A 37 16.22 6.13 7.38
CA GLY A 37 16.57 7.27 6.55
C GLY A 37 16.63 6.90 5.05
N LEU A 38 16.51 7.90 4.18
CA LEU A 38 16.54 7.68 2.74
C LEU A 38 17.89 7.16 2.22
N GLU A 39 18.96 7.36 2.97
CA GLU A 39 20.31 6.88 2.66
C GLU A 39 20.43 5.35 2.66
N LEU A 40 19.48 4.65 3.30
CA LEU A 40 19.42 3.19 3.29
C LEU A 40 18.90 2.61 1.96
N LEU A 41 18.29 3.46 1.12
CA LEU A 41 17.78 3.07 -0.19
C LEU A 41 18.78 3.45 -1.28
N GLU A 42 18.97 2.55 -2.23
CA GLU A 42 19.87 2.79 -3.36
C GLU A 42 19.45 3.98 -4.20
N GLU A 43 20.44 4.77 -4.59
CA GLU A 43 20.27 5.87 -5.53
C GLU A 43 20.51 5.35 -6.94
N HIS A 44 19.42 5.12 -7.66
CA HIS A 44 19.51 4.89 -9.09
C HIS A 44 19.58 6.26 -9.77
N SER A 45 20.68 6.55 -10.45
CA SER A 45 20.75 7.70 -11.33
C SER A 45 19.62 7.56 -12.37
N SER A 46 18.64 8.40 -12.29
CA SER A 46 17.62 8.53 -13.33
C SER A 46 18.30 9.03 -14.59
N GLY A 47 18.88 8.10 -15.36
CA GLY A 47 19.17 8.37 -16.75
C GLY A 47 17.83 8.82 -17.35
N ASN A 48 17.77 10.04 -17.89
CA ASN A 48 16.57 10.51 -18.55
C ASN A 48 16.05 9.42 -19.47
N PRO A 49 14.77 8.99 -19.33
CA PRO A 49 14.18 8.02 -20.22
C PRO A 49 14.28 8.60 -21.62
N LYS A 50 15.11 8.02 -22.44
CA LYS A 50 15.28 8.50 -23.80
C LYS A 50 14.35 7.72 -24.72
N VAL A 51 13.04 7.94 -24.55
CA VAL A 51 12.15 7.66 -25.68
C VAL A 51 12.48 8.72 -26.72
N THR A 52 13.08 8.28 -27.81
CA THR A 52 13.48 9.21 -28.87
C THR A 52 12.28 9.63 -29.70
N GLN A 53 12.40 10.78 -30.37
CA GLN A 53 11.34 11.24 -31.27
C GLN A 53 11.13 10.23 -32.41
N GLU A 54 12.18 9.57 -32.87
CA GLU A 54 12.14 8.52 -33.89
C GLU A 54 11.31 7.32 -33.43
N GLU A 55 11.47 6.88 -32.16
CA GLU A 55 10.68 5.80 -31.57
C GLU A 55 9.19 6.18 -31.50
N LEU A 56 8.90 7.41 -31.04
CA LEU A 56 7.53 7.92 -30.96
C LEU A 56 6.86 7.95 -32.33
N ASP A 57 7.54 8.47 -33.33
CA ASP A 57 7.01 8.59 -34.70
C ASP A 57 6.87 7.23 -35.37
N ALA A 58 7.83 6.33 -35.18
CA ALA A 58 7.78 4.97 -35.69
C ALA A 58 6.56 4.21 -35.11
N ASN A 59 6.38 4.25 -33.79
CA ASN A 59 5.24 3.60 -33.13
C ASN A 59 3.90 4.21 -33.53
N LYS A 60 3.83 5.55 -33.58
CA LYS A 60 2.62 6.25 -34.07
C LYS A 60 2.25 5.79 -35.47
N ASN A 61 3.23 5.76 -36.40
CA ASN A 61 2.99 5.40 -37.79
C ASN A 61 2.51 3.94 -37.91
N ARG A 62 3.11 3.01 -37.19
CA ARG A 62 2.70 1.61 -37.16
C ARG A 62 1.28 1.42 -36.60
N ILE A 63 0.92 2.11 -35.53
CA ILE A 63 -0.44 2.09 -34.99
C ILE A 63 -1.44 2.59 -36.00
N VAL A 64 -1.18 3.74 -36.62
CA VAL A 64 -2.05 4.34 -37.62
C VAL A 64 -2.21 3.43 -38.85
N GLU A 65 -1.11 2.88 -39.34
CA GLU A 65 -1.09 1.96 -40.48
C GLU A 65 -1.90 0.69 -40.19
N THR A 66 -1.66 0.06 -39.03
CA THR A 66 -2.39 -1.13 -38.60
C THR A 66 -3.90 -0.85 -38.56
N LEU A 67 -4.33 0.21 -37.90
CA LEU A 67 -5.73 0.58 -37.82
C LEU A 67 -6.33 0.83 -39.18
N ARG A 68 -5.59 1.51 -40.06
CA ARG A 68 -6.04 1.78 -41.47
C ARG A 68 -6.22 0.49 -42.26
N ASN A 69 -5.33 -0.50 -42.12
CA ASN A 69 -5.43 -1.81 -42.78
C ASN A 69 -6.73 -2.54 -42.39
N TYR A 70 -7.22 -2.33 -41.19
CA TYR A 70 -8.51 -2.83 -40.70
C TYR A 70 -9.70 -1.87 -40.97
N LYS A 71 -9.49 -0.84 -41.82
CA LYS A 71 -10.53 0.17 -42.19
C LYS A 71 -11.05 0.92 -40.94
N ILE A 72 -10.15 1.21 -40.01
CA ILE A 72 -10.43 2.02 -38.82
C ILE A 72 -9.71 3.36 -39.01
N GLU A 73 -10.50 4.42 -39.12
CA GLU A 73 -9.95 5.78 -39.20
C GLU A 73 -9.90 6.42 -37.83
N ILE A 74 -8.85 7.18 -37.60
CA ILE A 74 -8.65 7.98 -36.37
C ILE A 74 -8.48 9.45 -36.77
N THR A 75 -8.99 10.34 -35.91
CA THR A 75 -8.93 11.80 -36.14
C THR A 75 -7.77 12.46 -35.47
N LYS A 76 -7.30 11.88 -34.32
CA LYS A 76 -6.22 12.45 -33.53
C LYS A 76 -5.45 11.33 -32.80
N ILE A 77 -4.16 11.53 -32.68
CA ILE A 77 -3.29 10.72 -31.83
C ILE A 77 -2.38 11.65 -31.01
N LYS A 78 -2.24 11.34 -29.70
CA LYS A 78 -1.38 12.06 -28.77
C LYS A 78 -0.54 11.02 -28.03
N ALA A 79 0.75 11.27 -27.87
CA ALA A 79 1.64 10.42 -27.07
C ALA A 79 1.94 11.08 -25.71
N THR A 80 1.87 10.28 -24.64
CA THR A 80 2.31 10.68 -23.30
C THR A 80 3.37 9.68 -22.83
N ILE A 81 4.58 10.16 -22.63
CA ILE A 81 5.73 9.34 -22.27
C ILE A 81 5.73 9.09 -20.77
N GLY A 82 5.68 7.81 -20.39
CA GLY A 82 5.89 7.36 -19.02
C GLY A 82 7.26 6.69 -18.82
N PRO A 83 7.59 6.28 -17.59
CA PRO A 83 8.91 5.70 -17.30
C PRO A 83 9.14 4.35 -17.98
N THR A 84 8.12 3.51 -18.11
CA THR A 84 8.23 2.17 -18.66
C THR A 84 7.42 1.95 -19.94
N VAL A 85 6.34 2.73 -20.11
CA VAL A 85 5.45 2.66 -21.27
C VAL A 85 5.14 4.05 -21.76
N THR A 86 4.85 4.14 -23.06
CA THR A 86 4.28 5.35 -23.69
C THR A 86 2.82 5.10 -23.98
N LEU A 87 1.94 6.02 -23.54
CA LEU A 87 0.51 5.98 -23.81
C LEU A 87 0.21 6.75 -25.11
N TYR A 88 -0.33 6.05 -26.10
CA TYR A 88 -0.87 6.67 -27.32
C TYR A 88 -2.39 6.79 -27.18
N GLU A 89 -2.87 8.01 -26.97
CA GLU A 89 -4.28 8.33 -26.90
C GLU A 89 -4.81 8.60 -28.29
N ILE A 90 -5.78 7.83 -28.75
CA ILE A 90 -6.39 7.97 -30.07
C ILE A 90 -7.85 8.39 -29.96
N VAL A 91 -8.30 9.21 -30.90
CA VAL A 91 -9.70 9.57 -31.11
C VAL A 91 -10.17 8.89 -32.37
N PRO A 92 -11.05 7.87 -32.28
CA PRO A 92 -11.59 7.22 -33.50
C PRO A 92 -12.51 8.16 -34.25
N ALA A 93 -12.60 7.95 -35.55
CA ALA A 93 -13.56 8.67 -36.38
C ALA A 93 -15.02 8.32 -35.97
N PRO A 94 -15.98 9.21 -36.22
CA PRO A 94 -17.40 8.95 -35.96
C PRO A 94 -17.87 7.64 -36.59
N GLY A 95 -18.62 6.83 -35.84
CA GLY A 95 -19.13 5.54 -36.31
C GLY A 95 -18.20 4.34 -36.11
N VAL A 96 -16.96 4.53 -35.67
CA VAL A 96 -16.04 3.44 -35.32
C VAL A 96 -16.44 2.83 -33.96
N LYS A 97 -16.67 1.52 -33.95
CA LYS A 97 -16.98 0.79 -32.72
C LYS A 97 -15.71 0.54 -31.94
N ILE A 98 -15.71 0.88 -30.62
CA ILE A 98 -14.58 0.70 -29.71
C ILE A 98 -14.11 -0.77 -29.66
N SER A 99 -15.04 -1.73 -29.69
CA SER A 99 -14.73 -3.15 -29.69
C SER A 99 -13.86 -3.60 -30.87
N LYS A 100 -13.99 -2.95 -32.04
CA LYS A 100 -13.11 -3.26 -33.18
C LYS A 100 -11.64 -2.94 -32.86
N ILE A 101 -11.37 -1.81 -32.20
CA ILE A 101 -10.00 -1.42 -31.86
C ILE A 101 -9.46 -2.33 -30.74
N LYS A 102 -10.30 -2.63 -29.76
CA LYS A 102 -9.90 -3.49 -28.64
C LYS A 102 -9.50 -4.90 -29.10
N ASN A 103 -10.19 -5.44 -30.09
CA ASN A 103 -9.91 -6.77 -30.63
C ASN A 103 -8.64 -6.84 -31.50
N LEU A 104 -7.99 -5.70 -31.79
CA LEU A 104 -6.73 -5.63 -32.54
C LEU A 104 -5.50 -5.52 -31.65
N GLU A 105 -5.63 -5.82 -30.35
CA GLU A 105 -4.52 -5.72 -29.41
C GLU A 105 -3.32 -6.54 -29.86
N ASP A 106 -3.54 -7.80 -30.23
CA ASP A 106 -2.49 -8.71 -30.71
C ASP A 106 -1.90 -8.26 -32.07
N ASP A 107 -2.75 -7.80 -32.99
CA ASP A 107 -2.30 -7.33 -34.32
C ASP A 107 -1.42 -6.06 -34.20
N ILE A 108 -1.80 -5.15 -33.29
CA ILE A 108 -1.03 -3.94 -33.04
C ILE A 108 0.28 -4.31 -32.31
N ALA A 109 0.25 -5.21 -31.33
CA ALA A 109 1.44 -5.68 -30.64
C ALA A 109 2.45 -6.29 -31.63
N LEU A 110 1.95 -7.14 -32.54
CA LEU A 110 2.78 -7.76 -33.60
C LEU A 110 3.39 -6.71 -34.51
N SER A 111 2.62 -5.72 -34.95
CA SER A 111 3.10 -4.67 -35.86
C SER A 111 4.18 -3.79 -35.21
N LEU A 112 4.07 -3.58 -33.90
CA LEU A 112 5.03 -2.84 -33.10
C LEU A 112 6.26 -3.66 -32.72
N SER A 113 6.26 -4.97 -32.96
CA SER A 113 7.25 -5.92 -32.45
C SER A 113 7.41 -5.84 -30.93
N ALA A 114 6.32 -5.53 -30.23
CA ALA A 114 6.29 -5.40 -28.78
C ALA A 114 5.96 -6.74 -28.13
N LEU A 115 6.55 -7.04 -26.97
CA LEU A 115 6.27 -8.25 -26.19
C LEU A 115 4.82 -8.30 -25.68
N GLY A 116 4.13 -7.16 -25.65
CA GLY A 116 2.72 -7.00 -25.32
C GLY A 116 2.39 -5.53 -25.28
N ILE A 117 1.14 -5.22 -25.59
CA ILE A 117 0.58 -3.88 -25.41
C ILE A 117 -0.66 -4.02 -24.51
N ARG A 118 -1.24 -2.90 -24.12
CA ARG A 118 -2.54 -2.88 -23.44
C ARG A 118 -3.43 -1.83 -24.05
N ILE A 119 -4.66 -2.20 -24.35
CA ILE A 119 -5.67 -1.24 -24.84
C ILE A 119 -6.63 -0.88 -23.72
N ILE A 120 -6.68 0.40 -23.39
CA ILE A 120 -7.64 0.99 -22.44
C ILE A 120 -8.75 1.65 -23.24
N ALA A 121 -9.91 1.05 -23.29
CA ALA A 121 -11.00 1.50 -24.16
C ALA A 121 -12.36 1.43 -23.48
N PRO A 122 -12.97 2.57 -23.13
CA PRO A 122 -12.43 3.94 -23.23
C PRO A 122 -11.49 4.29 -22.05
N ILE A 123 -10.70 5.36 -22.19
CA ILE A 123 -10.00 5.98 -21.05
C ILE A 123 -11.07 6.65 -20.19
N PRO A 124 -11.15 6.34 -18.88
CA PRO A 124 -12.11 6.96 -17.99
C PRO A 124 -12.00 8.50 -17.98
N GLY A 125 -13.10 9.17 -18.25
CA GLY A 125 -13.18 10.64 -18.22
C GLY A 125 -12.62 11.38 -19.45
N ALA A 126 -11.93 10.70 -20.38
CA ALA A 126 -11.31 11.35 -21.54
C ALA A 126 -12.06 11.15 -22.87
N GLY A 127 -12.93 10.11 -22.99
CA GLY A 127 -13.63 9.77 -24.24
C GLY A 127 -12.69 9.31 -25.36
N THR A 128 -11.46 8.99 -25.06
CA THR A 128 -10.41 8.51 -25.96
C THR A 128 -10.09 7.04 -25.71
N ILE A 129 -9.34 6.42 -26.62
CA ILE A 129 -8.81 5.07 -26.47
C ILE A 129 -7.31 5.17 -26.24
N GLY A 130 -6.79 4.52 -25.20
CA GLY A 130 -5.37 4.46 -24.90
C GLY A 130 -4.75 3.15 -25.38
N ILE A 131 -3.59 3.26 -26.00
CA ILE A 131 -2.72 2.13 -26.34
C ILE A 131 -1.41 2.32 -25.60
N GLU A 132 -1.16 1.48 -24.60
CA GLU A 132 0.10 1.46 -23.85
C GLU A 132 1.12 0.60 -24.58
N VAL A 133 2.21 1.21 -25.00
CA VAL A 133 3.33 0.54 -25.69
C VAL A 133 4.56 0.57 -24.80
N PRO A 134 5.19 -0.59 -24.51
CA PRO A 134 6.44 -0.63 -23.75
C PRO A 134 7.54 0.20 -24.44
N ASN A 135 8.25 1.00 -23.65
CA ASN A 135 9.41 1.74 -24.14
C ASN A 135 10.57 0.79 -24.48
N GLN A 136 11.34 1.05 -25.51
CA GLN A 136 12.51 0.24 -25.86
C GLN A 136 13.56 0.25 -24.73
N ASN A 137 13.72 1.41 -24.09
CA ASN A 137 14.63 1.60 -22.97
C ASN A 137 13.84 2.10 -21.74
N PRO A 138 13.21 1.20 -20.97
CA PRO A 138 12.40 1.58 -19.81
C PRO A 138 13.29 2.14 -18.68
N GLU A 139 12.77 3.15 -17.98
CA GLU A 139 13.41 3.71 -16.79
C GLU A 139 13.12 2.84 -15.56
N VAL A 140 14.14 2.62 -14.74
CA VAL A 140 13.95 2.01 -13.41
C VAL A 140 13.45 3.08 -12.44
N VAL A 141 12.25 2.88 -11.94
CA VAL A 141 11.67 3.75 -10.91
C VAL A 141 12.21 3.34 -9.55
N SER A 142 13.08 4.15 -8.96
CA SER A 142 13.71 3.83 -7.68
C SER A 142 12.75 3.99 -6.51
N MET A 143 12.81 3.09 -5.51
CA MET A 143 12.05 3.21 -4.27
C MET A 143 12.43 4.48 -3.50
N ARG A 144 13.71 4.86 -3.49
CA ARG A 144 14.18 6.11 -2.89
C ARG A 144 13.46 7.32 -3.46
N GLY A 145 13.36 7.44 -4.79
CA GLY A 145 12.69 8.56 -5.44
C GLY A 145 11.19 8.63 -5.14
N ILE A 146 10.55 7.48 -4.96
CA ILE A 146 9.13 7.40 -4.64
C ILE A 146 8.88 7.76 -3.17
N ILE A 147 9.65 7.20 -2.24
CA ILE A 147 9.56 7.50 -0.81
C ILE A 147 9.89 8.98 -0.54
N ALA A 148 10.90 9.54 -1.21
CA ALA A 148 11.27 10.95 -1.08
C ALA A 148 10.24 11.92 -1.68
N SER A 149 9.29 11.44 -2.48
CA SER A 149 8.32 12.32 -3.13
C SER A 149 7.44 13.05 -2.14
N LYS A 150 7.15 14.33 -2.43
CA LYS A 150 6.24 15.14 -1.62
C LYS A 150 4.89 14.46 -1.40
N LYS A 151 4.34 13.81 -2.43
CA LYS A 151 3.06 13.10 -2.40
C LYS A 151 3.03 11.99 -1.35
N PHE A 152 4.14 11.25 -1.19
CA PHE A 152 4.25 10.23 -0.16
C PHE A 152 4.52 10.85 1.22
N GLN A 153 5.47 11.78 1.30
CA GLN A 153 5.88 12.40 2.56
C GLN A 153 4.75 13.17 3.26
N GLU A 154 3.93 13.89 2.51
CA GLU A 154 2.79 14.67 3.03
C GLU A 154 1.48 13.86 3.09
N SER A 155 1.52 12.58 2.75
CA SER A 155 0.32 11.73 2.76
C SER A 155 -0.27 11.62 4.17
N LYS A 156 -1.58 11.86 4.26
CA LYS A 156 -2.39 11.72 5.49
C LYS A 156 -3.08 10.35 5.60
N TYR A 157 -2.72 9.41 4.74
CA TYR A 157 -3.27 8.06 4.77
C TYR A 157 -2.89 7.33 6.05
N ALA A 158 -3.79 6.47 6.52
CA ALA A 158 -3.52 5.68 7.72
C ALA A 158 -2.43 4.65 7.48
N LEU A 159 -2.42 3.98 6.33
CA LEU A 159 -1.37 3.06 5.89
C LEU A 159 -0.94 3.43 4.45
N PRO A 160 -0.09 4.46 4.28
CA PRO A 160 0.32 4.91 2.94
C PRO A 160 1.27 3.90 2.29
N VAL A 161 0.94 3.50 1.08
CA VAL A 161 1.78 2.66 0.22
C VAL A 161 2.13 3.44 -1.04
N ALA A 162 3.39 3.40 -1.43
CA ALA A 162 3.90 3.95 -2.68
C ALA A 162 4.43 2.81 -3.56
N LEU A 163 3.81 2.59 -4.72
CA LEU A 163 4.17 1.47 -5.61
C LEU A 163 5.08 1.85 -6.77
N GLY A 164 5.10 3.12 -7.16
CA GLY A 164 5.83 3.53 -8.34
C GLY A 164 5.32 4.83 -8.93
N ARG A 165 5.38 4.95 -10.25
CA ARG A 165 4.88 6.11 -10.99
C ARG A 165 3.79 5.71 -11.97
N THR A 166 2.85 6.63 -12.18
CA THR A 166 1.83 6.51 -13.23
C THR A 166 2.45 6.74 -14.61
N ILE A 167 1.66 6.50 -15.66
CA ILE A 167 2.04 6.81 -17.04
C ILE A 167 2.38 8.30 -17.21
N SER A 168 1.71 9.19 -16.47
CA SER A 168 2.01 10.62 -16.44
C SER A 168 3.22 10.99 -15.59
N ASN A 169 4.02 10.00 -15.18
CA ASN A 169 5.22 10.17 -14.36
C ASN A 169 4.98 10.72 -12.94
N GLU A 170 3.76 10.63 -12.44
CA GLU A 170 3.40 11.02 -11.07
C GLU A 170 3.59 9.85 -10.10
N THR A 171 4.09 10.11 -8.89
CA THR A 171 4.14 9.09 -7.84
C THR A 171 2.74 8.57 -7.53
N TYR A 172 2.56 7.24 -7.60
CA TYR A 172 1.31 6.58 -7.23
C TYR A 172 1.34 6.12 -5.79
N THR A 173 0.42 6.67 -4.99
CA THR A 173 0.26 6.32 -3.58
C THR A 173 -1.21 6.02 -3.27
N PHE A 174 -1.44 5.05 -2.38
CA PHE A 174 -2.78 4.72 -1.91
C PHE A 174 -2.78 4.39 -0.42
N ASP A 175 -3.97 4.37 0.17
CA ASP A 175 -4.18 3.94 1.56
C ASP A 175 -4.54 2.45 1.60
N LEU A 176 -3.67 1.63 2.17
CA LEU A 176 -3.91 0.19 2.29
C LEU A 176 -5.16 -0.12 3.14
N THR A 177 -5.52 0.74 4.07
CA THR A 177 -6.73 0.54 4.90
C THR A 177 -8.03 0.55 4.10
N LYS A 178 -8.02 1.16 2.90
CA LYS A 178 -9.16 1.16 1.98
C LYS A 178 -9.23 -0.06 1.08
N MET A 179 -8.21 -0.90 1.14
CA MET A 179 -8.10 -2.18 0.45
C MET A 179 -7.91 -3.25 1.51
N PRO A 180 -8.99 -3.73 2.17
CA PRO A 180 -8.89 -4.64 3.33
C PRO A 180 -8.17 -5.94 2.96
N HIS A 181 -8.24 -6.37 1.70
CA HIS A 181 -7.49 -7.49 1.15
C HIS A 181 -6.93 -7.09 -0.21
N LEU A 182 -5.60 -7.18 -0.35
CA LEU A 182 -4.88 -6.88 -1.57
C LEU A 182 -4.25 -8.18 -2.11
N LEU A 183 -4.63 -8.58 -3.31
CA LEU A 183 -4.01 -9.68 -4.03
C LEU A 183 -2.95 -9.12 -4.98
N VAL A 184 -1.71 -9.58 -4.81
CA VAL A 184 -0.58 -9.28 -5.70
C VAL A 184 -0.23 -10.56 -6.45
N ALA A 185 -0.37 -10.57 -7.76
CA ALA A 185 -0.09 -11.72 -8.60
C ALA A 185 0.86 -11.35 -9.74
N GLY A 186 1.67 -12.32 -10.16
CA GLY A 186 2.60 -12.17 -11.27
C GLY A 186 3.33 -13.47 -11.54
N ALA A 187 3.68 -13.74 -12.80
CA ALA A 187 4.56 -14.84 -13.16
C ALA A 187 5.96 -14.63 -12.59
N THR A 188 6.76 -15.68 -12.57
CA THR A 188 8.16 -15.61 -12.13
C THR A 188 8.91 -14.52 -12.90
N GLY A 189 9.62 -13.66 -12.17
CA GLY A 189 10.36 -12.54 -12.74
C GLY A 189 9.54 -11.31 -13.13
N GLN A 190 8.22 -11.33 -12.92
CA GLN A 190 7.32 -10.20 -13.26
C GLN A 190 7.13 -9.19 -12.12
N GLY A 191 7.92 -9.30 -11.05
CA GLY A 191 7.98 -8.28 -10.01
C GLY A 191 7.01 -8.46 -8.83
N LYS A 192 6.39 -9.65 -8.61
CA LYS A 192 5.55 -9.93 -7.43
C LYS A 192 6.29 -9.58 -6.14
N SER A 193 7.48 -10.13 -5.95
CA SER A 193 8.30 -9.91 -4.74
C SER A 193 8.76 -8.46 -4.61
N VAL A 194 9.10 -7.81 -5.72
CA VAL A 194 9.44 -6.37 -5.73
C VAL A 194 8.25 -5.52 -5.29
N GLY A 195 7.04 -5.81 -5.78
CA GLY A 195 5.81 -5.15 -5.37
C GLY A 195 5.50 -5.35 -3.89
N LEU A 196 5.67 -6.58 -3.39
CA LEU A 196 5.46 -6.90 -1.98
C LEU A 196 6.45 -6.15 -1.08
N ASN A 197 7.73 -6.15 -1.46
CA ASN A 197 8.77 -5.39 -0.76
C ASN A 197 8.52 -3.88 -0.80
N ALA A 198 8.00 -3.34 -1.91
CA ALA A 198 7.64 -1.93 -2.00
C ALA A 198 6.52 -1.56 -1.02
N ILE A 199 5.52 -2.44 -0.84
CA ILE A 199 4.43 -2.25 0.13
C ILE A 199 4.98 -2.24 1.55
N ILE A 200 5.76 -3.26 1.93
CA ILE A 200 6.32 -3.39 3.28
C ILE A 200 7.25 -2.19 3.57
N THR A 201 8.16 -1.88 2.64
CA THR A 201 9.09 -0.75 2.79
C THR A 201 8.35 0.58 2.95
N SER A 202 7.30 0.83 2.16
CA SER A 202 6.50 2.04 2.32
C SER A 202 5.96 2.20 3.74
N LEU A 203 5.46 1.11 4.31
CA LEU A 203 4.90 1.12 5.66
C LEU A 203 5.98 1.32 6.72
N LEU A 204 7.15 0.68 6.58
CA LEU A 204 8.29 0.84 7.49
C LEU A 204 8.83 2.28 7.52
N TYR A 205 8.83 2.96 6.38
CA TYR A 205 9.27 4.36 6.28
C TYR A 205 8.26 5.38 6.81
N LYS A 206 7.03 4.96 7.08
CA LYS A 206 5.96 5.90 7.45
C LYS A 206 5.31 5.63 8.79
N LYS A 207 5.43 4.42 9.31
CA LYS A 207 4.74 4.00 10.54
C LYS A 207 5.71 3.68 11.66
N HIS A 208 5.32 4.13 12.86
CA HIS A 208 6.00 3.77 14.08
C HIS A 208 5.63 2.33 14.50
N PRO A 209 6.53 1.56 15.15
CA PRO A 209 6.24 0.19 15.58
C PRO A 209 5.05 0.06 16.53
N SER A 210 4.73 1.09 17.31
CA SER A 210 3.51 1.13 18.14
C SER A 210 2.21 1.28 17.36
N GLN A 211 2.29 1.73 16.09
CA GLN A 211 1.13 2.00 15.25
C GLN A 211 0.85 0.88 14.24
N LEU A 212 1.83 0.03 13.98
CA LEU A 212 1.77 -1.03 12.96
C LEU A 212 2.49 -2.28 13.43
N LYS A 213 1.86 -3.43 13.20
CA LYS A 213 2.48 -4.75 13.33
C LYS A 213 2.25 -5.56 12.06
N PHE A 214 3.22 -6.40 11.72
CA PHE A 214 3.11 -7.38 10.64
C PHE A 214 2.99 -8.79 11.21
N VAL A 215 2.17 -9.60 10.58
CA VAL A 215 2.19 -11.06 10.67
C VAL A 215 2.65 -11.55 9.32
N MET A 216 3.78 -12.26 9.26
CA MET A 216 4.41 -12.67 8.00
C MET A 216 4.37 -14.19 7.85
N VAL A 217 3.89 -14.65 6.71
CA VAL A 217 3.78 -16.07 6.34
C VAL A 217 4.57 -16.32 5.06
N ASP A 218 5.60 -17.16 5.15
CA ASP A 218 6.49 -17.51 4.04
C ASP A 218 6.77 -19.02 4.03
N PRO A 219 5.88 -19.84 3.43
CA PRO A 219 6.05 -21.28 3.39
C PRO A 219 7.34 -21.75 2.71
N LYS A 220 7.84 -20.95 1.77
CA LYS A 220 9.06 -21.24 0.98
C LYS A 220 10.36 -20.80 1.66
N LYS A 221 10.28 -20.00 2.71
CA LYS A 221 11.44 -19.46 3.46
C LYS A 221 12.42 -18.62 2.62
N VAL A 222 11.92 -17.92 1.62
CA VAL A 222 12.77 -17.22 0.64
C VAL A 222 12.54 -15.71 0.65
N GLU A 223 11.28 -15.27 0.51
CA GLU A 223 10.96 -13.88 0.21
C GLU A 223 10.91 -12.97 1.44
N LEU A 224 10.33 -13.47 2.55
CA LEU A 224 10.11 -12.67 3.75
C LEU A 224 11.15 -12.89 4.85
N SER A 225 12.03 -13.88 4.71
CA SER A 225 13.04 -14.22 5.73
C SER A 225 13.97 -13.06 6.09
N ILE A 226 14.21 -12.13 5.17
CA ILE A 226 15.01 -10.91 5.39
C ILE A 226 14.39 -9.98 6.45
N TYR A 227 13.09 -10.06 6.67
CA TYR A 227 12.39 -9.22 7.65
C TYR A 227 12.46 -9.76 9.08
N SER A 228 13.09 -10.91 9.33
CA SER A 228 13.30 -11.43 10.69
C SER A 228 14.04 -10.43 11.58
N ILE A 229 14.92 -9.61 11.01
CA ILE A 229 15.68 -8.59 11.73
C ILE A 229 14.82 -7.51 12.40
N ILE A 230 13.60 -7.26 11.89
CA ILE A 230 12.66 -6.28 12.47
C ILE A 230 11.70 -6.91 13.50
N GLU A 231 11.93 -8.16 13.91
CA GLU A 231 11.06 -8.91 14.80
C GLU A 231 10.67 -8.10 16.04
N LYS A 232 11.66 -7.57 16.77
CA LYS A 232 11.43 -6.87 18.04
C LYS A 232 10.58 -5.61 17.92
N HIS A 233 10.49 -5.02 16.71
CA HIS A 233 9.79 -3.77 16.50
C HIS A 233 8.44 -3.98 15.83
N PHE A 234 8.42 -4.69 14.71
CA PHE A 234 7.26 -4.72 13.83
C PHE A 234 6.56 -6.07 13.71
N LEU A 235 7.20 -7.21 14.05
CA LEU A 235 6.55 -8.49 13.86
C LEU A 235 5.70 -8.87 15.08
N ALA A 236 4.51 -9.40 14.79
CA ALA A 236 3.64 -10.02 15.77
C ALA A 236 3.68 -11.54 15.56
N LYS A 237 3.83 -12.30 16.63
CA LYS A 237 3.84 -13.76 16.65
C LYS A 237 3.05 -14.29 17.84
N LEU A 238 2.71 -15.55 17.82
CA LEU A 238 2.12 -16.23 18.97
C LEU A 238 3.18 -16.36 20.10
N PRO A 239 2.75 -16.34 21.37
CA PRO A 239 3.69 -16.36 22.51
C PRO A 239 4.66 -17.53 22.51
N ASP A 240 4.22 -18.69 22.05
CA ASP A 240 5.01 -19.94 22.09
C ASP A 240 5.83 -20.21 20.81
N GLU A 241 5.82 -19.25 19.85
CA GLU A 241 6.59 -19.40 18.62
C GLU A 241 7.99 -18.83 18.76
N GLU A 242 9.00 -19.58 18.36
CA GLU A 242 10.40 -19.13 18.34
C GLU A 242 10.64 -18.16 17.18
N GLU A 243 10.16 -18.49 15.99
CA GLU A 243 10.33 -17.68 14.78
C GLU A 243 9.13 -16.74 14.57
N ALA A 244 9.41 -15.49 14.23
CA ALA A 244 8.36 -14.50 13.94
C ALA A 244 7.77 -14.63 12.54
N ILE A 245 8.51 -15.25 11.59
CA ILE A 245 8.03 -15.53 10.24
C ILE A 245 7.53 -16.97 10.19
N ILE A 246 6.28 -17.15 9.85
CA ILE A 246 5.58 -18.43 9.93
C ILE A 246 5.82 -19.19 8.63
N THR A 247 6.37 -20.40 8.76
CA THR A 247 6.75 -21.22 7.60
C THR A 247 5.99 -22.55 7.51
N GLU A 248 5.40 -23.00 8.61
CA GLU A 248 4.69 -24.28 8.70
C GLU A 248 3.17 -24.08 8.58
N THR A 249 2.51 -24.82 7.71
CA THR A 249 1.06 -24.67 7.44
C THR A 249 0.20 -24.79 8.70
N ALA A 250 0.50 -25.75 9.58
CA ALA A 250 -0.26 -25.90 10.84
C ALA A 250 -0.18 -24.66 11.73
N LYS A 251 1.00 -24.04 11.81
CA LYS A 251 1.20 -22.79 12.55
C LYS A 251 0.50 -21.61 11.89
N VAL A 252 0.43 -21.58 10.55
CA VAL A 252 -0.34 -20.56 9.81
C VAL A 252 -1.81 -20.62 10.22
N VAL A 253 -2.43 -21.81 10.22
CA VAL A 253 -3.84 -21.99 10.61
C VAL A 253 -4.07 -21.50 12.05
N ASN A 254 -3.19 -21.87 12.99
CA ASN A 254 -3.29 -21.40 14.37
C ASN A 254 -3.18 -19.89 14.49
N THR A 255 -2.27 -19.29 13.74
CA THR A 255 -2.09 -17.83 13.72
C THR A 255 -3.31 -17.12 13.13
N LEU A 256 -3.87 -17.63 12.03
CA LEU A 256 -5.08 -17.07 11.44
C LEU A 256 -6.27 -17.16 12.38
N ASN A 257 -6.44 -18.29 13.10
CA ASN A 257 -7.46 -18.43 14.13
C ASN A 257 -7.26 -17.41 15.26
N SER A 258 -6.03 -17.19 15.71
CA SER A 258 -5.72 -16.19 16.73
C SER A 258 -6.01 -14.77 16.25
N LEU A 259 -5.76 -14.48 14.96
CA LEU A 259 -6.12 -13.19 14.35
C LEU A 259 -7.64 -12.99 14.29
N CYS A 260 -8.42 -14.03 14.05
CA CYS A 260 -9.87 -13.97 14.13
C CYS A 260 -10.33 -13.61 15.56
N ILE A 261 -9.75 -14.23 16.58
CA ILE A 261 -10.04 -13.91 18.00
C ILE A 261 -9.64 -12.47 18.33
N GLU A 262 -8.47 -12.02 17.89
CA GLU A 262 -8.03 -10.63 18.07
C GLU A 262 -9.00 -9.65 17.37
N MET A 263 -9.46 -9.98 16.17
CA MET A 263 -10.43 -9.18 15.43
C MET A 263 -11.76 -9.07 16.21
N ASP A 264 -12.28 -10.17 16.72
CA ASP A 264 -13.52 -10.17 17.51
C ASP A 264 -13.37 -9.34 18.79
N SER A 265 -12.24 -9.49 19.50
CA SER A 265 -11.97 -8.67 20.68
C SER A 265 -11.89 -7.17 20.36
N ARG A 266 -11.35 -6.82 19.19
CA ARG A 266 -11.34 -5.42 18.71
C ARG A 266 -12.73 -4.92 18.38
N TYR A 267 -13.60 -5.75 17.79
CA TYR A 267 -15.01 -5.37 17.57
C TYR A 267 -15.73 -5.10 18.88
N ASP A 268 -15.49 -5.85 19.94
CA ASP A 268 -16.05 -5.57 21.26
C ASP A 268 -15.57 -4.21 21.81
N LEU A 269 -14.29 -3.89 21.68
CA LEU A 269 -13.75 -2.58 22.07
C LEU A 269 -14.35 -1.44 21.25
N LEU A 270 -14.51 -1.61 19.93
CA LEU A 270 -15.16 -0.64 19.04
C LEU A 270 -16.62 -0.40 19.45
N LYS A 271 -17.34 -1.48 19.77
CA LYS A 271 -18.72 -1.44 20.26
C LYS A 271 -18.83 -0.69 21.58
N MET A 272 -17.96 -0.99 22.55
CA MET A 272 -17.90 -0.31 23.84
C MET A 272 -17.60 1.19 23.67
N ALA A 273 -16.71 1.55 22.74
CA ALA A 273 -16.37 2.92 22.42
C ALA A 273 -17.40 3.63 21.54
N GLN A 274 -18.43 2.94 21.06
CA GLN A 274 -19.47 3.45 20.15
C GLN A 274 -18.88 4.07 18.88
N VAL A 275 -17.94 3.37 18.23
CA VAL A 275 -17.29 3.78 16.99
C VAL A 275 -17.36 2.66 15.95
N ARG A 276 -17.12 2.99 14.68
CA ARG A 276 -17.29 2.05 13.55
C ARG A 276 -15.98 1.43 13.05
N ASN A 277 -14.86 2.05 13.35
CA ASN A 277 -13.56 1.62 12.82
C ASN A 277 -12.42 2.00 13.76
N ILE A 278 -11.26 1.36 13.51
CA ILE A 278 -10.06 1.53 14.33
C ILE A 278 -9.54 2.99 14.34
N LYS A 279 -9.74 3.74 13.26
CA LYS A 279 -9.28 5.14 13.19
C LYS A 279 -10.05 6.00 14.19
N GLU A 280 -11.38 5.93 14.16
CA GLU A 280 -12.25 6.65 15.12
C GLU A 280 -11.97 6.22 16.57
N TYR A 281 -11.72 4.93 16.78
CA TYR A 281 -11.38 4.39 18.09
C TYR A 281 -10.06 4.99 18.61
N ASN A 282 -8.99 4.92 17.81
CA ASN A 282 -7.69 5.44 18.19
C ASN A 282 -7.71 6.97 18.39
N GLU A 283 -8.50 7.72 17.61
CA GLU A 283 -8.69 9.15 17.81
C GLU A 283 -9.32 9.46 19.18
N LYS A 284 -10.34 8.68 19.60
CA LYS A 284 -10.93 8.79 20.94
C LYS A 284 -9.94 8.41 22.05
N PHE A 285 -9.17 7.34 21.82
CA PHE A 285 -8.16 6.89 22.79
C PHE A 285 -7.06 7.93 22.98
N ILE A 286 -6.51 8.49 21.89
CA ILE A 286 -5.51 9.56 21.91
C ILE A 286 -6.03 10.75 22.70
N LYS A 287 -7.27 11.17 22.49
CA LYS A 287 -7.93 12.26 23.22
C LYS A 287 -8.30 11.89 24.66
N ARG A 288 -7.87 10.75 25.17
CA ARG A 288 -8.18 10.23 26.54
C ARG A 288 -9.68 10.13 26.85
N GLN A 289 -10.50 9.93 25.81
CA GLN A 289 -11.95 9.75 25.96
C GLN A 289 -12.35 8.29 26.27
N LEU A 290 -11.41 7.38 26.27
CA LEU A 290 -11.60 5.96 26.57
C LEU A 290 -10.75 5.59 27.80
N ASN A 291 -11.40 5.00 28.81
CA ASN A 291 -10.76 4.65 30.06
C ASN A 291 -9.99 3.32 29.95
N PRO A 292 -8.66 3.30 30.16
CA PRO A 292 -7.86 2.06 30.14
C PRO A 292 -8.31 1.03 31.18
N ASN A 293 -8.85 1.46 32.32
CA ASN A 293 -9.37 0.55 33.36
C ASN A 293 -10.55 -0.29 32.88
N ASN A 294 -11.23 0.12 31.80
CA ASN A 294 -12.30 -0.63 31.15
C ASN A 294 -11.76 -1.54 30.01
N GLY A 295 -10.43 -1.77 29.97
CA GLY A 295 -9.81 -2.61 28.96
C GLY A 295 -9.45 -1.89 27.64
N HIS A 296 -9.74 -0.58 27.54
CA HIS A 296 -9.36 0.18 26.36
C HIS A 296 -7.84 0.34 26.27
N LYS A 297 -7.30 0.15 25.08
CA LYS A 297 -5.88 0.31 24.75
C LYS A 297 -5.75 0.89 23.35
N TYR A 298 -4.60 1.49 23.04
CA TYR A 298 -4.31 1.87 21.66
C TYR A 298 -4.22 0.63 20.78
N LEU A 299 -4.84 0.67 19.61
CA LEU A 299 -4.90 -0.46 18.68
C LEU A 299 -3.99 -0.20 17.47
N PRO A 300 -2.81 -0.85 17.38
CA PRO A 300 -2.01 -0.79 16.16
C PRO A 300 -2.75 -1.48 15.01
N TYR A 301 -2.47 -1.02 13.78
CA TYR A 301 -2.86 -1.79 12.60
C TYR A 301 -2.08 -3.10 12.57
N ILE A 302 -2.72 -4.18 12.15
CA ILE A 302 -2.08 -5.46 11.89
C ILE A 302 -2.20 -5.74 10.39
N VAL A 303 -1.06 -5.88 9.72
CA VAL A 303 -1.00 -6.23 8.29
C VAL A 303 -0.48 -7.65 8.17
N VAL A 304 -1.31 -8.54 7.65
CA VAL A 304 -0.93 -9.92 7.37
C VAL A 304 -0.35 -9.99 5.97
N VAL A 305 0.87 -10.48 5.86
CA VAL A 305 1.58 -10.64 4.59
C VAL A 305 1.78 -12.12 4.33
N VAL A 306 1.25 -12.60 3.21
CA VAL A 306 1.39 -14.00 2.77
C VAL A 306 2.10 -13.99 1.42
N ASP A 307 3.28 -14.58 1.34
CA ASP A 307 4.05 -14.60 0.09
C ASP A 307 3.37 -15.43 -0.99
N GLU A 308 3.03 -16.67 -0.68
CA GLU A 308 2.40 -17.58 -1.65
C GLU A 308 1.10 -18.16 -1.08
N PHE A 309 -0.03 -17.53 -1.45
CA PHE A 309 -1.33 -17.97 -0.96
C PHE A 309 -1.78 -19.31 -1.53
N ALA A 310 -1.35 -19.64 -2.76
CA ALA A 310 -1.70 -20.90 -3.40
C ALA A 310 -1.16 -22.12 -2.62
N ASP A 311 0.04 -22.03 -2.07
CA ASP A 311 0.64 -23.12 -1.28
C ASP A 311 -0.17 -23.39 0.00
N LEU A 312 -0.75 -22.37 0.62
CA LEU A 312 -1.62 -22.54 1.78
C LEU A 312 -2.93 -23.25 1.43
N ILE A 313 -3.59 -22.87 0.33
CA ILE A 313 -4.85 -23.49 -0.09
C ILE A 313 -4.66 -24.97 -0.45
N MET A 314 -3.51 -25.31 -1.01
CA MET A 314 -3.22 -26.70 -1.42
C MET A 314 -2.82 -27.61 -0.27
N THR A 315 -2.40 -27.05 0.88
CA THR A 315 -1.85 -27.81 2.02
C THR A 315 -2.67 -27.69 3.29
N ALA A 316 -3.61 -26.76 3.37
CA ALA A 316 -4.58 -26.60 4.46
C ALA A 316 -5.87 -27.37 4.12
#